data_4733b7bdafb8b7a87dc2faf97814fbd9
#
_entry.id   4733b7bdafb8b7a87dc2faf97814fbd9
#
_cell.length_a   1.000
_cell.length_b   1.000
_cell.length_c   1.000
_cell.angle_alpha   90.00
_cell.angle_beta   90.00
_cell.angle_gamma   90.00
#
_symmetry.space_group_name_H-M   'P 1'
#
loop_
_entity.id
_entity.type
_entity.pdbx_description
1 polymer ?
#
loop_
_entity_poly.entity_id
_entity_poly.type
_entity_poly.pdbx_seq_one_letter_code
_entity_poly.pdbx_strand_id
1 'polypeptide(L)'
;MTYSHREDRRLRPRRRGWLSLLPLPLLAVLTMGIGWYTEDFSKVPMTIVFLLTALLSLWGYSVHERVAVFSRGAGSTDLLLMVWIFVLAGAFAKSAQTMGAVGATVDLTLMYLPDNILLAGLFVAACVVSLCVGTSVGTIVALVPVATELAVRVGEPLPLMVAAVVGGSFFGDNLSFISDTTVA
;
A
#
# COMPACT_ATOMS: atom_id res chain seq x y z
N MET A 1 -7.17 31.17 -23.13
CA MET A 1 -6.45 30.36 -22.11
C MET A 1 -6.32 31.09 -20.77
N THR A 2 -7.31 31.92 -20.37
CA THR A 2 -7.21 32.80 -19.19
C THR A 2 -8.30 32.52 -18.12
N TYR A 3 -9.00 31.39 -18.21
CA TYR A 3 -10.13 31.08 -17.32
C TYR A 3 -9.73 30.27 -16.06
N SER A 4 -8.56 29.66 -16.05
CA SER A 4 -8.13 28.73 -14.99
C SER A 4 -7.63 29.41 -13.68
N HIS A 5 -7.12 30.65 -13.76
CA HIS A 5 -6.47 31.30 -12.61
C HIS A 5 -7.41 31.98 -11.60
N ARG A 6 -8.69 32.18 -11.93
CA ARG A 6 -9.64 32.85 -11.02
C ARG A 6 -10.39 31.91 -10.09
N GLU A 7 -10.59 30.65 -10.48
CA GLU A 7 -11.25 29.65 -9.63
C GLU A 7 -10.36 29.15 -8.49
N ASP A 8 -9.06 29.09 -8.71
CA ASP A 8 -8.10 28.58 -7.74
C ASP A 8 -7.95 29.49 -6.49
N ARG A 9 -8.28 30.77 -6.61
CA ARG A 9 -8.28 31.72 -5.47
C ARG A 9 -9.45 31.58 -4.52
N ARG A 10 -10.58 31.00 -4.98
CA ARG A 10 -11.79 30.91 -4.16
C ARG A 10 -11.78 29.69 -3.20
N LEU A 11 -10.95 28.70 -3.47
CA LEU A 11 -10.89 27.46 -2.72
C LEU A 11 -9.72 27.39 -1.72
N ARG A 12 -9.09 28.54 -1.43
CA ARG A 12 -8.11 28.57 -0.31
C ARG A 12 -8.87 28.37 0.98
N PRO A 13 -8.67 27.23 1.68
CA PRO A 13 -9.30 27.02 2.98
C PRO A 13 -8.91 28.16 3.91
N ARG A 14 -9.90 28.79 4.51
CA ARG A 14 -9.69 29.81 5.56
C ARG A 14 -8.82 29.14 6.62
N ARG A 15 -7.57 29.55 6.70
CA ARG A 15 -6.52 28.95 7.53
C ARG A 15 -6.98 28.87 8.99
N ARG A 16 -7.55 27.77 9.39
CA ARG A 16 -7.61 27.32 10.78
C ARG A 16 -6.42 26.38 10.97
N GLY A 17 -5.19 26.93 11.10
CA GLY A 17 -3.92 26.26 11.06
C GLY A 17 -3.88 24.85 11.68
N TRP A 18 -4.02 24.72 12.98
CA TRP A 18 -3.93 23.45 13.70
C TRP A 18 -5.17 22.54 13.55
N LEU A 19 -6.36 23.10 13.20
CA LEU A 19 -7.56 22.29 12.91
C LEU A 19 -7.42 21.45 11.64
N SER A 20 -6.51 21.78 10.74
CA SER A 20 -6.21 20.99 9.57
C SER A 20 -5.50 19.66 9.92
N LEU A 21 -4.91 19.57 11.11
CA LEU A 21 -4.29 18.34 11.60
C LEU A 21 -5.27 17.41 12.34
N LEU A 22 -6.48 17.88 12.62
CA LEU A 22 -7.52 17.15 13.36
C LEU A 22 -7.87 15.76 12.78
N PRO A 23 -7.84 15.53 11.45
CA PRO A 23 -8.06 14.21 10.87
C PRO A 23 -7.09 13.14 11.35
N LEU A 24 -5.82 13.49 11.59
CA LEU A 24 -4.80 12.52 12.00
C LEU A 24 -5.06 11.92 13.40
N PRO A 25 -5.23 12.73 14.46
CA PRO A 25 -5.57 12.18 15.79
C PRO A 25 -6.95 11.51 15.79
N LEU A 26 -7.91 12.00 15.00
CA LEU A 26 -9.22 11.37 14.87
C LEU A 26 -9.10 9.96 14.27
N LEU A 27 -8.30 9.79 13.22
CA LEU A 27 -8.01 8.49 12.62
C LEU A 27 -7.41 7.54 13.67
N ALA A 28 -6.40 8.02 14.41
CA ALA A 28 -5.74 7.23 15.44
C ALA A 28 -6.71 6.81 16.55
N VAL A 29 -7.52 7.72 17.05
CA VAL A 29 -8.52 7.45 18.11
C VAL A 29 -9.58 6.45 17.64
N LEU A 30 -10.10 6.61 16.41
CA LEU A 30 -11.08 5.68 15.86
C LEU A 30 -10.47 4.28 15.68
N THR A 31 -9.26 4.20 15.12
CA THR A 31 -8.58 2.92 14.90
C THR A 31 -8.29 2.21 16.22
N MET A 32 -7.74 2.94 17.22
CA MET A 32 -7.45 2.38 18.53
C MET A 32 -8.73 2.04 19.29
N GLY A 33 -9.76 2.88 19.23
CA GLY A 33 -11.03 2.67 19.91
C GLY A 33 -11.76 1.42 19.41
N ILE A 34 -11.84 1.24 18.08
CA ILE A 34 -12.46 0.06 17.48
C ILE A 34 -11.61 -1.19 17.76
N GLY A 35 -10.28 -1.09 17.61
CA GLY A 35 -9.37 -2.20 17.92
C GLY A 35 -9.45 -2.66 19.38
N TRP A 36 -9.57 -1.72 20.32
CA TRP A 36 -9.79 -2.01 21.73
C TRP A 36 -11.15 -2.68 21.99
N TYR A 37 -12.22 -2.16 21.37
CA TYR A 37 -13.57 -2.69 21.53
C TYR A 37 -13.73 -4.10 20.96
N THR A 38 -13.06 -4.40 19.83
CA THR A 38 -13.13 -5.70 19.16
C THR A 38 -12.10 -6.70 19.67
N GLU A 39 -11.18 -6.26 20.55
CA GLU A 39 -10.03 -7.04 21.03
C GLU A 39 -9.14 -7.60 19.90
N ASP A 40 -9.33 -7.13 18.67
CA ASP A 40 -8.65 -7.63 17.48
C ASP A 40 -8.49 -6.52 16.43
N PHE A 41 -7.28 -6.03 16.27
CA PHE A 41 -6.98 -4.98 15.29
C PHE A 41 -7.18 -5.40 13.84
N SER A 42 -7.17 -6.70 13.55
CA SER A 42 -7.40 -7.20 12.19
C SER A 42 -8.87 -7.07 11.76
N LYS A 43 -9.79 -6.95 12.71
CA LYS A 43 -11.23 -6.72 12.45
C LYS A 43 -11.59 -5.26 12.22
N VAL A 44 -10.64 -4.32 12.42
CA VAL A 44 -10.90 -2.90 12.18
C VAL A 44 -11.10 -2.65 10.68
N PRO A 45 -12.29 -2.18 10.27
CA PRO A 45 -12.56 -1.92 8.85
C PRO A 45 -11.88 -0.62 8.42
N MET A 46 -10.57 -0.66 8.16
CA MET A 46 -9.74 0.50 7.86
C MET A 46 -10.34 1.40 6.77
N THR A 47 -10.91 0.81 5.72
CA THR A 47 -11.56 1.57 4.64
C THR A 47 -12.70 2.46 5.18
N ILE A 48 -13.50 1.93 6.11
CA ILE A 48 -14.61 2.69 6.73
C ILE A 48 -14.06 3.78 7.64
N VAL A 49 -13.03 3.47 8.43
CA VAL A 49 -12.39 4.44 9.34
C VAL A 49 -11.78 5.59 8.55
N PHE A 50 -11.07 5.31 7.44
CA PHE A 50 -10.54 6.33 6.55
C PHE A 50 -11.66 7.17 5.92
N LEU A 51 -12.73 6.56 5.42
CA LEU A 51 -13.85 7.26 4.81
C LEU A 51 -14.54 8.20 5.82
N LEU A 52 -14.83 7.71 7.02
CA LEU A 52 -15.42 8.50 8.10
C LEU A 52 -14.51 9.68 8.49
N THR A 53 -13.21 9.45 8.63
CA THR A 53 -12.24 10.49 8.95
C THR A 53 -12.18 11.54 7.84
N ALA A 54 -12.18 11.13 6.59
CA ALA A 54 -12.21 12.02 5.44
C ALA A 54 -13.50 12.87 5.41
N LEU A 55 -14.65 12.26 5.64
CA LEU A 55 -15.94 12.97 5.70
C LEU A 55 -15.99 13.96 6.87
N LEU A 56 -15.48 13.58 8.04
CA LEU A 56 -15.44 14.46 9.21
C LEU A 56 -14.45 15.60 9.04
N SER A 57 -13.32 15.37 8.36
CA SER A 57 -12.35 16.44 8.07
C SER A 57 -12.89 17.54 7.18
N LEU A 58 -13.88 17.22 6.38
CA LEU A 58 -14.60 18.19 5.52
C LEU A 58 -15.75 18.89 6.23
N TRP A 59 -15.91 18.68 7.55
CA TRP A 59 -16.95 19.34 8.34
C TRP A 59 -16.73 20.87 8.32
N GLY A 60 -17.76 21.60 7.92
CA GLY A 60 -17.69 23.07 7.76
C GLY A 60 -17.59 23.55 6.31
N TYR A 61 -17.39 22.64 5.36
CA TYR A 61 -17.51 22.95 3.92
C TYR A 61 -18.93 22.69 3.42
N SER A 62 -19.37 23.46 2.41
CA SER A 62 -20.61 23.15 1.70
C SER A 62 -20.51 21.80 0.98
N VAL A 63 -21.64 21.15 0.70
CA VAL A 63 -21.66 19.84 0.00
C VAL A 63 -20.92 19.92 -1.34
N HIS A 64 -21.10 21.02 -2.07
CA HIS A 64 -20.43 21.23 -3.36
C HIS A 64 -18.92 21.34 -3.21
N GLU A 65 -18.43 22.06 -2.20
CA GLU A 65 -17.00 22.18 -1.91
C GLU A 65 -16.40 20.84 -1.47
N ARG A 66 -17.12 20.05 -0.65
CA ARG A 66 -16.70 18.72 -0.24
C ARG A 66 -16.48 17.81 -1.44
N VAL A 67 -17.45 17.77 -2.36
CA VAL A 67 -17.35 16.97 -3.57
C VAL A 67 -16.18 17.45 -4.45
N ALA A 68 -16.01 18.76 -4.61
CA ALA A 68 -14.91 19.30 -5.40
C ALA A 68 -13.53 18.98 -4.81
N VAL A 69 -13.35 19.12 -3.50
CA VAL A 69 -12.08 18.80 -2.81
C VAL A 69 -11.78 17.31 -2.90
N PHE A 70 -12.79 16.46 -2.64
CA PHE A 70 -12.63 15.00 -2.74
C PHE A 70 -12.29 14.57 -4.16
N SER A 71 -13.01 15.09 -5.16
CA SER A 71 -12.77 14.76 -6.58
C SER A 71 -11.38 15.18 -7.06
N ARG A 72 -10.88 16.34 -6.60
CA ARG A 72 -9.51 16.77 -6.91
C ARG A 72 -8.46 15.83 -6.30
N GLY A 73 -8.66 15.41 -5.04
CA GLY A 73 -7.80 14.43 -4.39
C GLY A 73 -7.81 13.09 -5.11
N ALA A 74 -9.01 12.58 -5.43
CA ALA A 74 -9.20 11.33 -6.14
C ALA A 74 -8.65 11.35 -7.58
N GLY A 75 -8.64 12.53 -8.24
CA GLY A 75 -8.07 12.73 -9.56
C GLY A 75 -6.61 13.21 -9.56
N SER A 76 -5.91 13.16 -8.42
CA SER A 76 -4.49 13.50 -8.39
C SER A 76 -3.66 12.53 -9.20
N THR A 77 -2.61 13.04 -9.85
CA THR A 77 -1.71 12.23 -10.70
C THR A 77 -1.11 11.07 -9.90
N ASP A 78 -0.71 11.32 -8.67
CA ASP A 78 -0.07 10.32 -7.80
C ASP A 78 -1.03 9.18 -7.47
N LEU A 79 -2.29 9.49 -7.14
CA LEU A 79 -3.30 8.48 -6.85
C LEU A 79 -3.64 7.65 -8.09
N LEU A 80 -3.81 8.31 -9.25
CA LEU A 80 -4.04 7.61 -10.52
C LEU A 80 -2.87 6.73 -10.90
N LEU A 81 -1.64 7.18 -10.66
CA LEU A 81 -0.43 6.40 -10.91
C LEU A 81 -0.40 5.14 -10.02
N MET A 82 -0.75 5.26 -8.74
CA MET A 82 -0.88 4.10 -7.84
C MET A 82 -1.94 3.11 -8.36
N VAL A 83 -3.10 3.59 -8.80
CA VAL A 83 -4.15 2.72 -9.37
C VAL A 83 -3.62 1.97 -10.60
N TRP A 84 -2.89 2.65 -11.50
CA TRP A 84 -2.28 2.01 -12.66
C TRP A 84 -1.24 0.95 -12.27
N ILE A 85 -0.40 1.24 -11.28
CA ILE A 85 0.57 0.27 -10.75
C ILE A 85 -0.16 -0.99 -10.28
N PHE A 86 -1.23 -0.87 -9.49
CA PHE A 86 -1.99 -2.03 -9.00
C PHE A 86 -2.64 -2.82 -10.13
N VAL A 87 -3.23 -2.15 -11.12
CA VAL A 87 -3.86 -2.82 -12.27
C VAL A 87 -2.83 -3.59 -13.09
N LEU A 88 -1.72 -2.94 -13.46
CA LEU A 88 -0.67 -3.56 -14.28
C LEU A 88 0.05 -4.68 -13.51
N ALA A 89 0.34 -4.48 -12.24
CA ALA A 89 0.97 -5.49 -11.39
C ALA A 89 0.05 -6.70 -11.19
N GLY A 90 -1.25 -6.50 -11.01
CA GLY A 90 -2.23 -7.58 -10.95
C GLY A 90 -2.31 -8.38 -12.26
N ALA A 91 -2.31 -7.69 -13.40
CA ALA A 91 -2.27 -8.33 -14.71
C ALA A 91 -0.98 -9.15 -14.91
N PHE A 92 0.17 -8.59 -14.53
CA PHE A 92 1.45 -9.29 -14.55
C PHE A 92 1.44 -10.54 -13.67
N ALA A 93 1.01 -10.41 -12.42
CA ALA A 93 0.93 -11.54 -11.49
C ALA A 93 0.03 -12.66 -12.02
N LYS A 94 -1.13 -12.30 -12.59
CA LYS A 94 -2.05 -13.28 -13.21
C LYS A 94 -1.41 -13.96 -14.42
N SER A 95 -0.74 -13.22 -15.28
CA SER A 95 -0.01 -13.78 -16.42
C SER A 95 1.09 -14.73 -15.98
N ALA A 96 1.89 -14.36 -15.00
CA ALA A 96 2.95 -15.19 -14.44
C ALA A 96 2.41 -16.51 -13.84
N GLN A 97 1.25 -16.46 -13.14
CA GLN A 97 0.57 -17.65 -12.64
C GLN A 97 0.08 -18.54 -13.78
N THR A 98 -0.58 -17.98 -14.79
CA THR A 98 -1.14 -18.78 -15.90
C THR A 98 -0.07 -19.39 -16.80
N MET A 99 1.09 -18.76 -16.93
CA MET A 99 2.25 -19.32 -17.64
C MET A 99 3.01 -20.37 -16.84
N GLY A 100 2.66 -20.60 -15.57
CA GLY A 100 3.38 -21.51 -14.69
C GLY A 100 4.72 -20.96 -14.17
N ALA A 101 5.04 -19.69 -14.44
CA ALA A 101 6.29 -19.07 -14.00
C ALA A 101 6.41 -19.04 -12.48
N VAL A 102 5.30 -18.83 -11.77
CA VAL A 102 5.25 -18.86 -10.29
C VAL A 102 5.62 -20.25 -9.79
N GLY A 103 4.98 -21.30 -10.31
CA GLY A 103 5.29 -22.69 -9.93
C GLY A 103 6.75 -23.08 -10.22
N ALA A 104 7.25 -22.73 -11.40
CA ALA A 104 8.67 -22.99 -11.74
C ALA A 104 9.64 -22.26 -10.82
N THR A 105 9.33 -21.03 -10.42
CA THR A 105 10.15 -20.29 -9.45
C THR A 105 10.14 -20.95 -8.08
N VAL A 106 8.98 -21.44 -7.64
CA VAL A 106 8.85 -22.16 -6.37
C VAL A 106 9.64 -23.48 -6.41
N ASP A 107 9.51 -24.27 -7.48
CA ASP A 107 10.25 -25.53 -7.64
C ASP A 107 11.78 -25.30 -7.58
N LEU A 108 12.23 -24.25 -8.25
CA LEU A 108 13.63 -23.86 -8.25
C LEU A 108 14.09 -23.39 -6.86
N THR A 109 13.26 -22.65 -6.15
CA THR A 109 13.53 -22.20 -4.78
C THR A 109 13.68 -23.39 -3.84
N LEU A 110 12.75 -24.35 -3.87
CA LEU A 110 12.78 -25.55 -3.03
C LEU A 110 13.93 -26.49 -3.35
N MET A 111 14.44 -26.44 -4.59
CA MET A 111 15.62 -27.24 -4.97
C MET A 111 16.92 -26.73 -4.32
N TYR A 112 17.05 -25.43 -4.12
CA TYR A 112 18.28 -24.80 -3.65
C TYR A 112 18.24 -24.32 -2.20
N LEU A 113 17.06 -24.00 -1.66
CA LEU A 113 16.90 -23.51 -0.29
C LEU A 113 16.27 -24.60 0.60
N PRO A 114 16.93 -25.02 1.67
CA PRO A 114 16.33 -25.86 2.67
C PRO A 114 15.23 -25.10 3.46
N ASP A 115 14.24 -25.83 3.94
CA ASP A 115 13.03 -25.26 4.55
C ASP A 115 13.31 -24.33 5.74
N ASN A 116 14.34 -24.62 6.52
CA ASN A 116 14.73 -23.84 7.70
C ASN A 116 15.26 -22.41 7.40
N ILE A 117 15.71 -22.15 6.18
CA ILE A 117 16.17 -20.81 5.76
C ILE A 117 15.28 -20.16 4.70
N LEU A 118 14.22 -20.85 4.30
CA LEU A 118 13.32 -20.40 3.25
C LEU A 118 12.68 -19.03 3.54
N LEU A 119 12.23 -18.84 4.76
CA LEU A 119 11.62 -17.56 5.20
C LEU A 119 12.63 -16.41 5.13
N ALA A 120 13.86 -16.64 5.59
CA ALA A 120 14.93 -15.65 5.53
C ALA A 120 15.35 -15.39 4.07
N GLY A 121 15.44 -16.44 3.24
CA GLY A 121 15.72 -16.32 1.82
C GLY A 121 14.67 -15.48 1.08
N LEU A 122 13.40 -15.71 1.38
CA LEU A 122 12.28 -14.94 0.81
C LEU A 122 12.33 -13.46 1.23
N PHE A 123 12.66 -13.18 2.50
CA PHE A 123 12.87 -11.81 2.99
C PHE A 123 14.02 -11.12 2.25
N VAL A 124 15.18 -11.79 2.14
CA VAL A 124 16.36 -11.24 1.47
C VAL A 124 16.09 -11.03 -0.02
N ALA A 125 15.43 -11.98 -0.69
CA ALA A 125 15.05 -11.85 -2.09
C ALA A 125 14.13 -10.63 -2.31
N ALA A 126 13.12 -10.46 -1.47
CA ALA A 126 12.22 -9.31 -1.52
C ALA A 126 12.98 -7.99 -1.28
N CYS A 127 13.92 -7.99 -0.33
CA CYS A 127 14.79 -6.84 -0.05
C CYS A 127 15.63 -6.45 -1.28
N VAL A 128 16.32 -7.42 -1.89
CA VAL A 128 17.19 -7.17 -3.06
C VAL A 128 16.37 -6.69 -4.26
N VAL A 129 15.24 -7.33 -4.54
CA VAL A 129 14.36 -6.93 -5.65
C VAL A 129 13.85 -5.51 -5.43
N SER A 130 13.38 -5.20 -4.22
CA SER A 130 12.86 -3.86 -3.88
C SER A 130 13.94 -2.79 -3.94
N LEU A 131 15.16 -3.10 -3.47
CA LEU A 131 16.32 -2.22 -3.58
C LEU A 131 16.64 -1.87 -5.05
N CYS A 132 16.57 -2.86 -5.94
CA CYS A 132 16.87 -2.68 -7.37
C CYS A 132 15.75 -1.94 -8.11
N VAL A 133 14.49 -2.22 -7.78
CA VAL A 133 13.31 -1.65 -8.45
C VAL A 133 12.96 -0.26 -7.90
N GLY A 134 13.29 0.01 -6.63
CA GLY A 134 12.99 1.27 -5.95
C GLY A 134 11.51 1.43 -5.57
N THR A 135 10.78 0.31 -5.44
CA THR A 135 9.38 0.33 -4.98
C THR A 135 9.01 -0.92 -4.19
N SER A 136 8.57 -0.71 -2.95
CA SER A 136 8.06 -1.79 -2.11
C SER A 136 6.76 -2.39 -2.65
N VAL A 137 5.84 -1.55 -3.10
CA VAL A 137 4.51 -1.99 -3.58
C VAL A 137 4.66 -2.90 -4.81
N GLY A 138 5.48 -2.50 -5.79
CA GLY A 138 5.73 -3.30 -6.98
C GLY A 138 6.33 -4.67 -6.65
N THR A 139 7.28 -4.69 -5.72
CA THR A 139 7.93 -5.92 -5.25
C THR A 139 6.95 -6.84 -4.52
N ILE A 140 6.12 -6.31 -3.62
CA ILE A 140 5.09 -7.08 -2.90
C ILE A 140 4.15 -7.74 -3.90
N VAL A 141 3.60 -6.99 -4.85
CA VAL A 141 2.66 -7.53 -5.83
C VAL A 141 3.30 -8.63 -6.70
N ALA A 142 4.57 -8.48 -7.04
CA ALA A 142 5.31 -9.47 -7.84
C ALA A 142 5.59 -10.76 -7.04
N LEU A 143 5.99 -10.66 -5.77
CA LEU A 143 6.46 -11.80 -4.98
C LEU A 143 5.38 -12.49 -4.12
N VAL A 144 4.29 -11.82 -3.76
CA VAL A 144 3.21 -12.43 -2.96
C VAL A 144 2.63 -13.70 -3.62
N PRO A 145 2.41 -13.79 -4.95
CA PRO A 145 2.00 -15.04 -5.56
C PRO A 145 2.97 -16.19 -5.36
N VAL A 146 4.28 -15.92 -5.42
CA VAL A 146 5.33 -16.91 -5.17
C VAL A 146 5.31 -17.34 -3.70
N ALA A 147 5.23 -16.38 -2.78
CA ALA A 147 5.15 -16.66 -1.34
C ALA A 147 3.91 -17.48 -0.97
N THR A 148 2.79 -17.21 -1.63
CA THR A 148 1.53 -17.94 -1.40
C THR A 148 1.65 -19.41 -1.83
N GLU A 149 2.18 -19.67 -3.02
CA GLU A 149 2.38 -21.02 -3.53
C GLU A 149 3.39 -21.77 -2.68
N LEU A 150 4.47 -21.08 -2.27
CA LEU A 150 5.51 -21.63 -1.42
C LEU A 150 4.95 -22.05 -0.04
N ALA A 151 4.13 -21.17 0.58
CA ALA A 151 3.48 -21.46 1.85
C ALA A 151 2.64 -22.75 1.79
N VAL A 152 1.90 -22.93 0.71
CA VAL A 152 1.06 -24.14 0.51
C VAL A 152 1.94 -25.40 0.37
N ARG A 153 3.04 -25.33 -0.38
CA ARG A 153 3.90 -26.49 -0.63
C ARG A 153 4.73 -26.92 0.58
N VAL A 154 5.19 -25.95 1.36
CA VAL A 154 6.02 -26.23 2.54
C VAL A 154 5.18 -26.49 3.80
N GLY A 155 3.89 -26.08 3.77
CA GLY A 155 3.00 -26.19 4.93
C GLY A 155 3.22 -25.09 5.97
N GLU A 156 3.90 -24.01 5.60
CA GLU A 156 4.12 -22.87 6.48
C GLU A 156 2.93 -21.92 6.50
N PRO A 157 2.71 -21.18 7.61
CA PRO A 157 1.61 -20.23 7.71
C PRO A 157 1.71 -19.14 6.64
N LEU A 158 0.68 -19.02 5.80
CA LEU A 158 0.60 -18.00 4.75
C LEU A 158 0.89 -16.58 5.26
N PRO A 159 0.35 -16.13 6.42
CA PRO A 159 0.64 -14.80 6.94
C PRO A 159 2.13 -14.56 7.20
N LEU A 160 2.86 -15.58 7.62
CA LEU A 160 4.29 -15.50 7.91
C LEU A 160 5.10 -15.29 6.62
N MET A 161 4.79 -16.07 5.58
CA MET A 161 5.46 -15.95 4.28
C MET A 161 5.18 -14.59 3.62
N VAL A 162 3.93 -14.12 3.67
CA VAL A 162 3.56 -12.80 3.15
C VAL A 162 4.23 -11.69 3.97
N ALA A 163 4.30 -11.83 5.30
CA ALA A 163 4.98 -10.86 6.16
C ALA A 163 6.48 -10.75 5.84
N ALA A 164 7.14 -11.87 5.50
CA ALA A 164 8.54 -11.86 5.07
C ALA A 164 8.73 -11.06 3.77
N VAL A 165 7.85 -11.26 2.78
CA VAL A 165 7.88 -10.48 1.52
C VAL A 165 7.62 -9.01 1.78
N VAL A 166 6.61 -8.67 2.57
CA VAL A 166 6.26 -7.27 2.90
C VAL A 166 7.40 -6.60 3.64
N GLY A 167 7.91 -7.24 4.71
CA GLY A 167 9.02 -6.71 5.50
C GLY A 167 10.29 -6.53 4.69
N GLY A 168 10.67 -7.51 3.87
CA GLY A 168 11.81 -7.44 2.97
C GLY A 168 11.65 -6.33 1.93
N SER A 169 10.47 -6.21 1.33
CA SER A 169 10.18 -5.19 0.33
C SER A 169 10.28 -3.78 0.90
N PHE A 170 9.71 -3.51 2.07
CA PHE A 170 9.84 -2.21 2.72
C PHE A 170 11.28 -1.94 3.18
N PHE A 171 11.98 -2.94 3.68
CA PHE A 171 13.37 -2.79 4.08
C PHE A 171 14.25 -2.43 2.89
N GLY A 172 14.10 -3.13 1.75
CA GLY A 172 14.84 -2.85 0.51
C GLY A 172 14.52 -1.48 -0.07
N ASP A 173 13.25 -1.10 -0.08
CA ASP A 173 12.79 0.20 -0.56
C ASP A 173 13.42 1.36 0.22
N ASN A 174 13.45 1.25 1.55
CA ASN A 174 14.09 2.26 2.41
C ASN A 174 15.62 2.33 2.26
N LEU A 175 16.26 1.29 1.77
CA LEU A 175 17.69 1.28 1.44
C LEU A 175 17.98 1.76 0.02
N SER A 176 16.97 1.85 -0.83
CA SER A 176 17.13 2.24 -2.23
C SER A 176 17.36 3.75 -2.35
N PHE A 177 18.39 4.14 -3.09
CA PHE A 177 18.66 5.54 -3.44
C PHE A 177 17.72 6.08 -4.54
N ILE A 178 16.91 5.22 -5.15
CA ILE A 178 16.01 5.54 -6.27
C ILE A 178 14.56 5.61 -5.79
N SER A 179 14.30 5.21 -4.55
CA SER A 179 12.95 5.16 -3.99
C SER A 179 12.37 6.55 -3.77
N ASP A 180 11.08 6.70 -4.08
CA ASP A 180 10.30 7.91 -3.79
C ASP A 180 10.33 8.29 -2.31
N THR A 181 10.48 7.30 -1.41
CA THR A 181 10.59 7.51 0.05
C THR A 181 11.93 8.09 0.49
N THR A 182 12.98 7.94 -0.33
CA THR A 182 14.33 8.42 -0.02
C THR A 182 14.63 9.78 -0.67
N VAL A 183 13.94 10.10 -1.77
CA VAL A 183 14.13 11.32 -2.57
C VAL A 183 13.19 12.45 -2.13
N ALA A 184 12.14 12.16 -1.35
CA ALA A 184 11.21 13.14 -0.79
C ALA A 184 11.74 13.78 0.48
#